data_8ca5496f76d5a43aaa17a952a4d68959
#
_entry.id   8ca5496f76d5a43aaa17a952a4d68959
#
_cell.length_a   1.000
_cell.length_b   1.000
_cell.length_c   1.000
_cell.angle_alpha   90.00
_cell.angle_beta   90.00
_cell.angle_gamma   90.00
#
_symmetry.space_group_name_H-M   'P 1'
#
loop_
_entity.id
_entity.type
_entity.pdbx_description
1 polymer ?
#
loop_
_entity_poly.entity_id
_entity_poly.type
_entity_poly.pdbx_seq_one_letter_code
_entity_poly.pdbx_strand_id
1 'polypeptide(L)'
;LMRRMSSTLTNPNLLGAYLLMILSVSISYLLVYWKGLSDKILSEEYKKQIYMMIPIALILFVTMLLTYSRGIWISFGAMIIYWGIFVERRLLLSLLAIPIILYFYDGEIATRLWSIFQGHDTSADLRWALWDSTMYIVRENPVWGIGWNTFYLVYPEYNYYIQGPNVLMYHAHNLYLNMLAEIGIPGLI
;
A
#
# COMPACT_ATOMS: atom_id res chain seq x y z
N LEU A 1 8.47 -4.25 20.50
CA LEU A 1 7.32 -3.92 19.64
C LEU A 1 7.70 -2.71 18.79
N MET A 2 7.86 -2.93 17.50
CA MET A 2 8.12 -1.85 16.54
C MET A 2 6.99 -0.80 16.58
N ARG A 3 7.35 0.44 16.85
CA ARG A 3 6.38 1.55 16.83
C ARG A 3 6.27 2.08 15.40
N ARG A 4 5.36 1.49 14.62
CA ARG A 4 5.06 1.94 13.25
C ARG A 4 4.37 3.30 13.26
N MET A 5 4.74 4.17 12.33
CA MET A 5 4.07 5.46 12.19
C MET A 5 2.64 5.29 11.67
N SER A 6 1.66 5.82 12.36
CA SER A 6 0.24 5.80 11.97
C SER A 6 -0.42 7.18 11.98
N SER A 7 0.20 8.16 12.66
CA SER A 7 -0.37 9.51 12.84
C SER A 7 -1.80 9.43 13.41
N THR A 8 -2.66 10.35 13.06
CA THR A 8 -4.08 10.39 13.44
C THR A 8 -4.93 9.30 12.79
N LEU A 9 -4.41 8.62 11.75
CA LEU A 9 -5.14 7.56 11.04
C LEU A 9 -5.14 6.22 11.78
N THR A 10 -4.48 6.10 12.92
CA THR A 10 -4.38 4.90 13.77
C THR A 10 -3.83 3.65 13.06
N ASN A 11 -3.99 3.54 11.75
CA ASN A 11 -3.52 2.42 10.92
C ASN A 11 -2.34 2.85 10.03
N PRO A 12 -1.14 2.26 10.22
CA PRO A 12 0.05 2.59 9.42
C PRO A 12 -0.13 2.32 7.91
N ASN A 13 -0.94 1.33 7.54
CA ASN A 13 -1.18 1.02 6.12
C ASN A 13 -2.04 2.10 5.45
N LEU A 14 -3.04 2.64 6.15
CA LEU A 14 -3.84 3.77 5.66
C LEU A 14 -2.96 5.02 5.51
N LEU A 15 -2.14 5.32 6.51
CA LEU A 15 -1.19 6.44 6.40
C LEU A 15 -0.26 6.26 5.22
N GLY A 16 0.31 5.06 5.05
CA GLY A 16 1.20 4.74 3.93
C GLY A 16 0.52 4.92 2.57
N ALA A 17 -0.72 4.46 2.41
CA ALA A 17 -1.49 4.62 1.17
C ALA A 17 -1.77 6.10 0.86
N TYR A 18 -2.17 6.88 1.87
CA TYR A 18 -2.39 8.32 1.74
C TYR A 18 -1.11 9.06 1.33
N LEU A 19 0.00 8.77 2.00
CA LEU A 19 1.31 9.36 1.67
C LEU A 19 1.77 8.96 0.27
N LEU A 20 1.54 7.71 -0.15
CA LEU A 20 1.87 7.23 -1.49
C LEU A 20 1.11 7.99 -2.58
N MET A 21 -0.18 8.27 -2.38
CA MET A 21 -0.97 9.08 -3.33
C MET A 21 -0.42 10.49 -3.47
N ILE A 22 -0.14 11.18 -2.36
CA ILE A 22 0.41 12.54 -2.40
C ILE A 22 1.82 12.54 -3.01
N LEU A 23 2.65 11.57 -2.62
CA LEU A 23 4.00 11.41 -3.14
C LEU A 23 3.99 11.14 -4.66
N SER A 24 3.03 10.34 -5.15
CA SER A 24 2.90 10.06 -6.58
C SER A 24 2.63 11.33 -7.39
N VAL A 25 1.72 12.17 -6.92
CA VAL A 25 1.44 13.47 -7.55
C VAL A 25 2.66 14.38 -7.50
N SER A 26 3.32 14.45 -6.33
CA SER A 26 4.52 15.29 -6.14
C SER A 26 5.66 14.88 -7.06
N ILE A 27 5.94 13.58 -7.17
CA ILE A 27 7.00 13.06 -8.06
C ILE A 27 6.61 13.25 -9.53
N SER A 28 5.37 13.00 -9.91
CA SER A 28 4.91 13.23 -11.29
C SER A 28 5.08 14.69 -11.70
N TYR A 29 4.73 15.61 -10.80
CA TYR A 29 4.97 17.04 -11.00
C TYR A 29 6.46 17.35 -11.18
N LEU A 30 7.32 16.84 -10.30
CA LEU A 30 8.78 17.02 -10.39
C LEU A 30 9.34 16.46 -11.71
N LEU A 31 8.86 15.31 -12.19
CA LEU A 31 9.32 14.67 -13.42
C LEU A 31 8.95 15.50 -14.68
N VAL A 32 7.73 16.02 -14.73
CA VAL A 32 7.30 16.90 -15.83
C VAL A 32 8.18 18.14 -15.89
N TYR A 33 8.41 18.76 -14.75
CA TYR A 33 9.23 19.97 -14.68
C TYR A 33 10.72 19.70 -14.90
N TRP A 34 11.23 18.55 -14.47
CA TRP A 34 12.61 18.14 -14.77
C TRP A 34 12.86 18.10 -16.28
N LYS A 35 11.93 17.55 -17.05
CA LYS A 35 11.99 17.59 -18.52
C LYS A 35 11.94 19.02 -19.04
N GLY A 36 11.04 19.87 -18.58
CA GLY A 36 10.95 21.28 -18.96
C GLY A 36 12.20 22.09 -18.60
N LEU A 37 12.88 21.78 -17.50
CA LEU A 37 14.19 22.37 -17.16
C LEU A 37 15.28 21.99 -18.17
N SER A 38 15.29 20.71 -18.60
CA SER A 38 16.23 20.24 -19.64
C SER A 38 16.03 20.99 -20.95
N ASP A 39 14.82 21.35 -21.28
CA ASP A 39 14.47 22.07 -22.52
C ASP A 39 14.60 23.60 -22.41
N LYS A 40 15.07 24.11 -21.27
CA LYS A 40 15.24 25.55 -20.97
C LYS A 40 13.98 26.43 -21.14
N ILE A 41 12.81 25.82 -21.02
CA ILE A 41 11.51 26.50 -21.29
C ILE A 41 10.94 27.17 -20.02
N LEU A 42 11.46 26.81 -18.83
CA LEU A 42 10.86 27.21 -17.55
C LEU A 42 11.36 28.58 -17.05
N SER A 43 10.40 29.40 -16.59
CA SER A 43 10.69 30.65 -15.91
C SER A 43 11.35 30.43 -14.53
N GLU A 44 12.00 31.44 -13.98
CA GLU A 44 12.66 31.39 -12.66
C GLU A 44 11.66 31.11 -11.52
N GLU A 45 10.43 31.56 -11.66
CA GLU A 45 9.38 31.31 -10.68
C GLU A 45 9.02 29.83 -10.58
N TYR A 46 8.94 29.12 -11.70
CA TYR A 46 8.72 27.69 -11.71
C TYR A 46 9.90 26.90 -11.12
N LYS A 47 11.12 27.33 -11.37
CA LYS A 47 12.30 26.73 -10.74
C LYS A 47 12.23 26.79 -9.21
N LYS A 48 11.84 27.94 -8.66
CA LYS A 48 11.65 28.12 -7.22
C LYS A 48 10.60 27.14 -6.65
N GLN A 49 9.49 26.94 -7.33
CA GLN A 49 8.47 25.97 -6.92
C GLN A 49 9.02 24.55 -6.90
N ILE A 50 9.82 24.14 -7.89
CA ILE A 50 10.45 22.81 -7.93
C ILE A 50 11.37 22.63 -6.70
N TYR A 51 12.22 23.61 -6.41
CA TYR A 51 13.13 23.53 -5.26
C TYR A 51 12.41 23.44 -3.93
N MET A 52 11.22 24.04 -3.81
CA MET A 52 10.37 23.88 -2.60
C MET A 52 9.68 22.51 -2.54
N MET A 53 9.34 21.91 -3.69
CA MET A 53 8.68 20.61 -3.73
C MET A 53 9.61 19.44 -3.40
N ILE A 54 10.90 19.55 -3.69
CA ILE A 54 11.89 18.49 -3.41
C ILE A 54 11.91 18.10 -1.91
N PRO A 55 12.11 19.03 -0.96
CA PRO A 55 12.12 18.66 0.45
C PRO A 55 10.78 18.11 0.93
N ILE A 56 9.66 18.59 0.40
CA ILE A 56 8.34 18.05 0.72
C ILE A 56 8.24 16.60 0.25
N ALA A 57 8.62 16.30 -1.00
CA ALA A 57 8.61 14.93 -1.52
C ALA A 57 9.55 14.01 -0.72
N LEU A 58 10.70 14.53 -0.28
CA LEU A 58 11.64 13.77 0.56
C LEU A 58 11.03 13.45 1.93
N ILE A 59 10.38 14.40 2.58
CA ILE A 59 9.71 14.19 3.87
C ILE A 59 8.59 13.15 3.72
N LEU A 60 7.76 13.27 2.67
CA LEU A 60 6.70 12.31 2.36
C LEU A 60 7.27 10.91 2.14
N PHE A 61 8.35 10.78 1.39
CA PHE A 61 9.02 9.52 1.13
C PHE A 61 9.57 8.88 2.41
N VAL A 62 10.31 9.64 3.22
CA VAL A 62 10.85 9.14 4.50
C VAL A 62 9.72 8.72 5.44
N THR A 63 8.67 9.52 5.57
CA THR A 63 7.51 9.20 6.40
C THR A 63 6.80 7.94 5.91
N MET A 64 6.66 7.78 4.60
CA MET A 64 6.10 6.57 3.98
C MET A 64 6.95 5.32 4.32
N LEU A 65 8.27 5.40 4.26
CA LEU A 65 9.16 4.29 4.67
C LEU A 65 8.96 3.93 6.14
N LEU A 66 8.81 4.91 7.02
CA LEU A 66 8.62 4.72 8.46
C LEU A 66 7.24 4.15 8.85
N THR A 67 6.32 4.01 7.90
CA THR A 67 5.10 3.20 8.12
C THR A 67 5.39 1.71 8.21
N TYR A 68 6.55 1.26 7.71
CA TYR A 68 6.95 -0.15 7.62
C TYR A 68 5.89 -1.05 6.94
N SER A 69 5.15 -0.49 5.99
CA SER A 69 4.12 -1.22 5.24
C SER A 69 4.71 -1.82 3.96
N ARG A 70 4.89 -3.14 3.95
CA ARG A 70 5.45 -3.88 2.80
C ARG A 70 4.63 -3.68 1.53
N GLY A 71 3.29 -3.71 1.64
CA GLY A 71 2.40 -3.48 0.50
C GLY A 71 2.60 -2.09 -0.13
N ILE A 72 2.80 -1.06 0.70
CA ILE A 72 3.07 0.30 0.22
C ILE A 72 4.43 0.40 -0.48
N TRP A 73 5.46 -0.27 0.04
CA TRP A 73 6.79 -0.30 -0.59
C TRP A 73 6.76 -1.00 -1.96
N ILE A 74 6.03 -2.13 -2.05
CA ILE A 74 5.81 -2.82 -3.33
C ILE A 74 5.06 -1.92 -4.33
N SER A 75 4.01 -1.24 -3.88
CA SER A 75 3.24 -0.32 -4.71
C SER A 75 4.09 0.86 -5.19
N PHE A 76 4.97 1.40 -4.32
CA PHE A 76 5.92 2.43 -4.70
C PHE A 76 6.93 1.93 -5.73
N GLY A 77 7.45 0.70 -5.56
CA GLY A 77 8.32 0.06 -6.54
C GLY A 77 7.64 -0.12 -7.90
N ALA A 78 6.40 -0.58 -7.92
CA ALA A 78 5.60 -0.70 -9.14
C ALA A 78 5.40 0.66 -9.83
N MET A 79 5.19 1.72 -9.05
CA MET A 79 5.07 3.08 -9.55
C MET A 79 6.39 3.61 -10.15
N ILE A 80 7.53 3.30 -9.54
CA ILE A 80 8.85 3.61 -10.12
C ILE A 80 9.04 2.89 -11.46
N ILE A 81 8.64 1.61 -11.54
CA ILE A 81 8.71 0.84 -12.79
C ILE A 81 7.83 1.48 -13.86
N TYR A 82 6.60 1.85 -13.53
CA TYR A 82 5.70 2.53 -14.45
C TYR A 82 6.32 3.82 -14.99
N TRP A 83 6.78 4.71 -14.13
CA TRP A 83 7.44 5.94 -14.57
C TRP A 83 8.74 5.68 -15.33
N GLY A 84 9.49 4.66 -14.93
CA GLY A 84 10.71 4.28 -15.61
C GLY A 84 10.47 3.81 -17.05
N ILE A 85 9.38 3.10 -17.30
CA ILE A 85 9.02 2.63 -18.65
C ILE A 85 8.44 3.77 -19.50
N PHE A 86 7.50 4.54 -18.95
CA PHE A 86 6.68 5.47 -19.75
C PHE A 86 7.16 6.93 -19.71
N VAL A 87 7.95 7.32 -18.68
CA VAL A 87 8.33 8.72 -18.48
C VAL A 87 9.84 8.92 -18.58
N GLU A 88 10.64 8.29 -17.71
CA GLU A 88 12.09 8.53 -17.62
C GLU A 88 12.81 7.25 -17.19
N ARG A 89 13.51 6.60 -18.12
CA ARG A 89 14.19 5.30 -17.89
C ARG A 89 15.23 5.32 -16.77
N ARG A 90 15.82 6.48 -16.48
CA ARG A 90 16.82 6.63 -15.40
C ARG A 90 16.26 6.31 -14.03
N LEU A 91 14.93 6.42 -13.85
CA LEU A 91 14.26 6.06 -12.59
C LEU A 91 14.42 4.58 -12.25
N LEU A 92 14.56 3.70 -13.26
CA LEU A 92 14.79 2.27 -13.01
C LEU A 92 16.10 2.02 -12.27
N LEU A 93 17.09 2.92 -12.41
CA LEU A 93 18.36 2.82 -11.68
C LEU A 93 18.16 2.96 -10.16
N SER A 94 17.12 3.66 -9.71
CA SER A 94 16.81 3.77 -8.29
C SER A 94 16.44 2.43 -7.65
N LEU A 95 15.94 1.46 -8.43
CA LEU A 95 15.64 0.11 -7.94
C LEU A 95 16.92 -0.66 -7.54
N LEU A 96 18.07 -0.28 -8.08
CA LEU A 96 19.37 -0.85 -7.67
C LEU A 96 19.74 -0.49 -6.22
N ALA A 97 19.10 0.54 -5.65
CA ALA A 97 19.28 0.86 -4.24
C ALA A 97 18.78 -0.27 -3.31
N ILE A 98 17.79 -1.08 -3.76
CA ILE A 98 17.23 -2.17 -2.96
C ILE A 98 18.29 -3.20 -2.58
N PRO A 99 19.01 -3.85 -3.52
CA PRO A 99 20.06 -4.82 -3.18
C PRO A 99 21.22 -4.15 -2.43
N ILE A 100 21.54 -2.89 -2.70
CA ILE A 100 22.57 -2.15 -1.96
C ILE A 100 22.16 -1.98 -0.49
N ILE A 101 20.94 -1.57 -0.21
CA ILE A 101 20.42 -1.44 1.15
C ILE A 101 20.44 -2.81 1.85
N LEU A 102 19.98 -3.87 1.18
CA LEU A 102 19.99 -5.23 1.72
C LEU A 102 21.38 -5.75 2.06
N TYR A 103 22.40 -5.33 1.31
CA TYR A 103 23.78 -5.77 1.51
C TYR A 103 24.52 -5.00 2.61
N PHE A 104 24.33 -3.67 2.67
CA PHE A 104 25.11 -2.81 3.56
C PHE A 104 24.41 -2.37 4.84
N TYR A 105 23.10 -2.53 4.92
CA TYR A 105 22.30 -2.06 6.06
C TYR A 105 21.60 -3.22 6.75
N ASP A 106 22.10 -3.57 7.93
CA ASP A 106 21.51 -4.63 8.80
C ASP A 106 20.55 -4.01 9.83
N GLY A 107 19.50 -3.36 9.33
CA GLY A 107 18.50 -2.69 10.15
C GLY A 107 17.08 -3.14 9.85
N GLU A 108 16.11 -2.55 10.57
CA GLU A 108 14.70 -2.91 10.46
C GLU A 108 14.13 -2.78 9.04
N ILE A 109 14.61 -1.80 8.27
CA ILE A 109 14.18 -1.62 6.86
C ILE A 109 14.68 -2.79 6.01
N ALA A 110 15.95 -3.18 6.16
CA ALA A 110 16.52 -4.31 5.43
C ALA A 110 15.81 -5.62 5.77
N THR A 111 15.58 -5.89 7.06
CA THR A 111 14.83 -7.07 7.51
C THR A 111 13.42 -7.11 6.92
N ARG A 112 12.75 -5.99 6.84
CA ARG A 112 11.41 -5.87 6.24
C ARG A 112 11.43 -6.04 4.72
N LEU A 113 12.42 -5.48 4.03
CA LEU A 113 12.60 -5.69 2.60
C LEU A 113 12.90 -7.16 2.30
N TRP A 114 13.79 -7.78 3.09
CA TRP A 114 14.14 -9.19 2.94
C TRP A 114 12.92 -10.10 3.12
N SER A 115 12.04 -9.78 4.07
CA SER A 115 10.80 -10.54 4.30
C SER A 115 9.82 -10.53 3.12
N ILE A 116 9.92 -9.56 2.19
CA ILE A 116 9.12 -9.54 0.95
C ILE A 116 9.56 -10.70 0.04
N PHE A 117 10.87 -10.99 0.01
CA PHE A 117 11.44 -12.04 -0.86
C PHE A 117 11.35 -13.44 -0.25
N GLN A 118 11.31 -13.55 1.07
CA GLN A 118 11.25 -14.85 1.78
C GLN A 118 9.86 -15.51 1.72
N GLY A 119 8.81 -14.81 1.31
CA GLY A 119 7.45 -15.34 1.20
C GLY A 119 6.77 -15.69 2.53
N HIS A 120 7.44 -15.58 3.67
CA HIS A 120 6.87 -15.82 5.00
C HIS A 120 6.21 -14.53 5.51
N ASP A 121 5.00 -14.27 5.04
CA ASP A 121 4.21 -13.13 5.50
C ASP A 121 2.97 -13.60 6.26
N THR A 122 3.09 -13.70 7.58
CA THR A 122 1.96 -14.00 8.48
C THR A 122 0.74 -13.10 8.21
N SER A 123 0.96 -11.89 7.73
CA SER A 123 -0.10 -10.95 7.36
C SER A 123 -0.76 -11.32 6.03
N ALA A 124 -0.04 -11.91 5.09
CA ALA A 124 -0.60 -12.45 3.85
C ALA A 124 -1.36 -13.74 4.12
N ASP A 125 -0.78 -14.66 4.91
CA ASP A 125 -1.41 -15.93 5.29
C ASP A 125 -2.74 -15.69 6.03
N LEU A 126 -2.77 -14.74 6.95
CA LEU A 126 -3.98 -14.31 7.64
C LEU A 126 -5.05 -13.78 6.67
N ARG A 127 -4.66 -13.04 5.62
CA ARG A 127 -5.60 -12.56 4.61
C ARG A 127 -6.13 -13.69 3.74
N TRP A 128 -5.27 -14.62 3.31
CA TRP A 128 -5.69 -15.76 2.52
C TRP A 128 -6.74 -16.59 3.27
N ALA A 129 -6.50 -16.89 4.53
CA ALA A 129 -7.43 -17.65 5.33
C ALA A 129 -8.72 -16.85 5.63
N LEU A 130 -8.63 -15.52 5.82
CA LEU A 130 -9.78 -14.62 5.92
C LEU A 130 -10.61 -14.61 4.62
N TRP A 131 -9.95 -14.59 3.48
CA TRP A 131 -10.63 -14.63 2.18
C TRP A 131 -11.30 -15.97 1.91
N ASP A 132 -10.65 -17.07 2.29
CA ASP A 132 -11.24 -18.40 2.17
C ASP A 132 -12.53 -18.51 3.02
N SER A 133 -12.47 -18.11 4.28
CA SER A 133 -13.66 -18.04 5.16
C SER A 133 -14.74 -17.11 4.57
N THR A 134 -14.36 -15.96 4.01
CA THR A 134 -15.32 -15.03 3.38
C THR A 134 -16.01 -15.66 2.17
N MET A 135 -15.29 -16.49 1.41
CA MET A 135 -15.89 -17.20 0.27
C MET A 135 -16.98 -18.20 0.67
N TYR A 136 -16.92 -18.77 1.88
CA TYR A 136 -18.04 -19.59 2.39
C TYR A 136 -19.28 -18.73 2.64
N ILE A 137 -19.11 -17.54 3.26
CA ILE A 137 -20.22 -16.58 3.44
C ILE A 137 -20.87 -16.21 2.11
N VAL A 138 -20.04 -15.92 1.09
CA VAL A 138 -20.51 -15.57 -0.25
C VAL A 138 -21.29 -16.73 -0.90
N ARG A 139 -20.81 -17.97 -0.76
CA ARG A 139 -21.47 -19.15 -1.34
C ARG A 139 -22.86 -19.39 -0.75
N GLU A 140 -23.05 -19.09 0.52
CA GLU A 140 -24.34 -19.24 1.17
C GLU A 140 -25.29 -18.07 0.87
N ASN A 141 -24.76 -16.88 0.58
CA ASN A 141 -25.56 -15.67 0.36
C ASN A 141 -25.17 -14.93 -0.94
N PRO A 142 -25.17 -15.58 -2.12
CA PRO A 142 -24.53 -15.03 -3.32
C PRO A 142 -25.25 -13.81 -3.93
N VAL A 143 -26.58 -13.72 -3.76
CA VAL A 143 -27.39 -12.71 -4.45
C VAL A 143 -27.47 -11.42 -3.63
N TRP A 144 -27.88 -11.51 -2.39
CA TRP A 144 -28.14 -10.32 -1.56
C TRP A 144 -27.08 -10.07 -0.50
N GLY A 145 -26.15 -11.02 -0.31
CA GLY A 145 -25.18 -10.97 0.78
C GLY A 145 -25.83 -11.11 2.15
N ILE A 146 -25.03 -10.82 3.18
CA ILE A 146 -25.44 -10.93 4.59
C ILE A 146 -26.00 -9.62 5.17
N GLY A 147 -25.94 -8.53 4.42
CA GLY A 147 -26.34 -7.19 4.85
C GLY A 147 -25.12 -6.25 5.00
N TRP A 148 -25.34 -4.97 4.71
CA TRP A 148 -24.30 -3.95 4.80
C TRP A 148 -23.78 -3.80 6.24
N ASN A 149 -22.47 -3.78 6.40
CA ASN A 149 -21.78 -3.63 7.69
C ASN A 149 -22.12 -4.72 8.72
N THR A 150 -22.47 -5.93 8.28
CA THR A 150 -22.75 -7.08 9.17
C THR A 150 -21.62 -8.11 9.19
N PHE A 151 -20.56 -7.91 8.44
CA PHE A 151 -19.46 -8.86 8.32
C PHE A 151 -18.92 -9.33 9.67
N TYR A 152 -18.70 -8.41 10.61
CA TYR A 152 -18.17 -8.72 11.95
C TYR A 152 -19.12 -9.55 12.83
N LEU A 153 -20.42 -9.58 12.52
CA LEU A 153 -21.41 -10.38 13.24
C LEU A 153 -21.42 -11.83 12.73
N VAL A 154 -21.28 -12.00 11.41
CA VAL A 154 -21.43 -13.29 10.75
C VAL A 154 -20.08 -14.02 10.64
N TYR A 155 -18.99 -13.29 10.40
CA TYR A 155 -17.66 -13.89 10.22
C TYR A 155 -17.21 -14.84 11.35
N PRO A 156 -17.48 -14.61 12.66
CA PRO A 156 -17.08 -15.53 13.72
C PRO A 156 -17.57 -16.96 13.54
N GLU A 157 -18.70 -17.18 12.87
CA GLU A 157 -19.27 -18.50 12.60
C GLU A 157 -18.46 -19.26 11.53
N TYR A 158 -17.70 -18.54 10.66
CA TYR A 158 -16.91 -19.07 9.56
C TYR A 158 -15.41 -19.05 9.81
N ASN A 159 -15.00 -18.65 11.00
CA ASN A 159 -13.59 -18.51 11.37
C ASN A 159 -12.96 -19.85 11.74
N TYR A 160 -12.75 -20.75 10.76
CA TYR A 160 -12.26 -22.11 10.99
C TYR A 160 -10.75 -22.19 11.25
N TYR A 161 -9.95 -21.17 10.87
CA TYR A 161 -8.50 -21.40 10.73
C TYR A 161 -7.58 -20.46 11.52
N ILE A 162 -8.02 -19.31 12.05
CA ILE A 162 -7.03 -18.28 12.29
C ILE A 162 -7.05 -17.67 13.67
N GLN A 163 -8.18 -17.54 14.30
CA GLN A 163 -8.24 -16.69 15.49
C GLN A 163 -9.19 -17.28 16.51
N GLY A 164 -8.78 -17.16 17.80
CA GLY A 164 -9.69 -17.52 18.87
C GLY A 164 -11.02 -16.76 18.79
N PRO A 165 -12.07 -17.22 19.46
CA PRO A 165 -13.44 -16.70 19.35
C PRO A 165 -13.59 -15.23 19.72
N ASN A 166 -12.55 -14.58 20.20
CA ASN A 166 -12.56 -13.20 20.69
C ASN A 166 -11.98 -12.15 19.71
N VAL A 167 -11.61 -12.54 18.49
CA VAL A 167 -11.07 -11.59 17.52
C VAL A 167 -12.16 -11.13 16.56
N LEU A 168 -12.59 -9.88 16.74
CA LEU A 168 -13.57 -9.24 15.85
C LEU A 168 -12.87 -8.78 14.57
N MET A 169 -13.26 -9.36 13.44
CA MET A 169 -12.89 -8.91 12.12
C MET A 169 -14.03 -8.08 11.52
N TYR A 170 -13.78 -6.80 11.31
CA TYR A 170 -14.78 -5.87 10.80
C TYR A 170 -14.97 -5.93 9.28
N HIS A 171 -14.00 -6.48 8.55
CA HIS A 171 -14.03 -6.56 7.09
C HIS A 171 -13.05 -7.62 6.56
N ALA A 172 -13.29 -8.08 5.35
CA ALA A 172 -12.50 -9.12 4.68
C ALA A 172 -11.07 -8.71 4.27
N HIS A 173 -10.59 -7.50 4.57
CA HIS A 173 -9.33 -6.94 4.07
C HIS A 173 -9.17 -7.01 2.53
N ASN A 174 -10.28 -7.09 1.82
CA ASN A 174 -10.41 -7.06 0.38
C ASN A 174 -11.76 -6.40 0.07
N LEU A 175 -11.73 -5.25 -0.59
CA LEU A 175 -12.92 -4.47 -0.87
C LEU A 175 -13.98 -5.27 -1.65
N TYR A 176 -13.53 -5.96 -2.71
CA TYR A 176 -14.43 -6.71 -3.59
C TYR A 176 -15.09 -7.89 -2.86
N LEU A 177 -14.30 -8.66 -2.09
CA LEU A 177 -14.85 -9.75 -1.29
C LEU A 177 -15.77 -9.26 -0.19
N ASN A 178 -15.45 -8.13 0.43
CA ASN A 178 -16.30 -7.54 1.46
C ASN A 178 -17.66 -7.10 0.87
N MET A 179 -17.63 -6.38 -0.26
CA MET A 179 -18.85 -5.99 -0.97
C MET A 179 -19.65 -7.21 -1.39
N LEU A 180 -18.99 -8.22 -1.96
CA LEU A 180 -19.66 -9.44 -2.38
C LEU A 180 -20.30 -10.19 -1.20
N ALA A 181 -19.62 -10.26 -0.05
CA ALA A 181 -20.17 -10.88 1.15
C ALA A 181 -21.33 -10.10 1.75
N GLU A 182 -21.23 -8.77 1.84
CA GLU A 182 -22.23 -7.94 2.52
C GLU A 182 -23.44 -7.60 1.65
N ILE A 183 -23.26 -7.29 0.37
CA ILE A 183 -24.30 -6.80 -0.53
C ILE A 183 -24.49 -7.65 -1.78
N GLY A 184 -23.80 -8.79 -1.83
CA GLY A 184 -23.93 -9.76 -2.90
C GLY A 184 -23.46 -9.30 -4.29
N ILE A 185 -23.84 -10.05 -5.32
CA ILE A 185 -23.48 -9.75 -6.72
C ILE A 185 -23.96 -8.36 -7.16
N PRO A 186 -25.19 -7.89 -6.86
CA PRO A 186 -25.63 -6.56 -7.26
C PRO A 186 -24.77 -5.41 -6.70
N GLY A 187 -24.14 -5.62 -5.55
CA GLY A 187 -23.28 -4.61 -4.95
C GLY A 187 -21.87 -4.57 -5.53
N LEU A 188 -21.50 -5.55 -6.35
CA LEU A 188 -20.20 -5.62 -7.02
C LEU A 188 -20.24 -4.99 -8.43
N ILE A 189 -21.41 -4.85 -9.03
CA ILE A 189 -21.66 -4.27 -10.35
C ILE A 189 -21.93 -2.78 -10.25
#